data_6f93f3259e3316aa6087755c12f37035
#
_entry.id   6f93f3259e3316aa6087755c12f37035
#
_cell.length_a   1.000
_cell.length_b   1.000
_cell.length_c   1.000
_cell.angle_alpha   90.00
_cell.angle_beta   90.00
_cell.angle_gamma   90.00
#
_symmetry.space_group_name_H-M   'P 1'
#
loop_
_entity.id
_entity.type
_entity.pdbx_description
1 polymer ?
#
loop_
_entity_poly.entity_id
_entity_poly.type
_entity_poly.pdbx_seq_one_letter_code
_entity_poly.pdbx_strand_id
1 'polypeptide(L)'
;LTSFVAMSLISMGLVDHPVVVGFCNEFLAYPALASEDYYGFRFETSFLLYRSKGMGRFGPHNGNGIWRLPGNSHIYRTIPGKGYSGLTRVVWELNPVKKGDGGTLFVSGSHKAAYTLPKSIMDANSPLWETYACPAGSVIFLTEAITHSAQTWTNDKVDRVPVFNQYNSIGSRFHWWEPPQELLETMPPLRQSLFRHAYSEGANTGLSTRNLFERPIG
;
A
#
# COMPACT_ATOMS: atom_id res chain seq x y z
N LEU A 1 16.38 -9.54 10.52
CA LEU A 1 17.53 -8.69 10.13
C LEU A 1 17.66 -8.56 8.60
N THR A 2 17.30 -9.57 7.82
CA THR A 2 17.36 -9.52 6.33
C THR A 2 16.33 -8.60 5.69
N SER A 3 15.21 -8.30 6.33
CA SER A 3 14.19 -7.40 5.81
C SER A 3 14.60 -5.92 5.82
N PHE A 4 15.45 -5.52 6.76
CA PHE A 4 15.83 -4.11 6.96
C PHE A 4 16.86 -3.61 5.94
N VAL A 5 17.81 -4.43 5.55
CA VAL A 5 18.90 -4.01 4.65
C VAL A 5 18.43 -3.91 3.19
N ALA A 6 17.51 -4.78 2.77
CA ALA A 6 16.91 -4.68 1.43
C ALA A 6 16.01 -3.44 1.27
N MET A 7 15.44 -2.93 2.36
CA MET A 7 14.64 -1.70 2.38
C MET A 7 15.44 -0.45 2.04
N SER A 8 16.71 -0.38 2.42
CA SER A 8 17.43 0.90 2.42
C SER A 8 17.86 1.42 1.05
N LEU A 9 18.09 0.58 0.06
CA LEU A 9 18.66 1.03 -1.23
C LEU A 9 17.69 0.89 -2.41
N ILE A 10 16.97 -0.22 -2.52
CA ILE A 10 16.09 -0.47 -3.68
C ILE A 10 14.73 0.21 -3.49
N SER A 11 14.16 0.17 -2.28
CA SER A 11 12.84 0.75 -2.01
C SER A 11 12.85 2.28 -1.94
N MET A 12 13.98 2.90 -1.62
CA MET A 12 14.08 4.36 -1.47
C MET A 12 13.79 5.12 -2.78
N GLY A 13 14.19 4.59 -3.90
CA GLY A 13 13.86 5.17 -5.21
C GLY A 13 12.44 4.87 -5.69
N LEU A 14 11.76 3.92 -5.05
CA LEU A 14 10.41 3.50 -5.42
C LEU A 14 9.31 4.15 -4.57
N VAL A 15 9.64 4.68 -3.38
CA VAL A 15 8.64 5.19 -2.44
C VAL A 15 7.94 6.45 -2.92
N ASP A 16 8.59 7.28 -3.71
CA ASP A 16 8.04 8.49 -4.31
C ASP A 16 8.25 8.54 -5.82
N HIS A 17 8.28 7.37 -6.45
CA HIS A 17 8.28 7.29 -7.91
C HIS A 17 7.07 8.06 -8.48
N PRO A 18 7.23 8.84 -9.57
CA PRO A 18 6.16 9.71 -10.09
C PRO A 18 4.82 9.00 -10.31
N VAL A 19 4.82 7.75 -10.77
CA VAL A 19 3.60 6.94 -10.95
C VAL A 19 2.92 6.67 -9.61
N VAL A 20 3.69 6.40 -8.55
CA VAL A 20 3.16 6.19 -7.19
C VAL A 20 2.59 7.48 -6.62
N VAL A 21 3.34 8.58 -6.76
CA VAL A 21 2.89 9.91 -6.32
C VAL A 21 1.60 10.30 -7.02
N GLY A 22 1.51 10.13 -8.35
CA GLY A 22 0.30 10.40 -9.12
C GLY A 22 -0.91 9.62 -8.61
N PHE A 23 -0.76 8.31 -8.41
CA PHE A 23 -1.82 7.47 -7.85
C PHE A 23 -2.22 7.89 -6.43
N CYS A 24 -1.25 8.09 -5.55
CA CYS A 24 -1.51 8.47 -4.17
C CYS A 24 -2.17 9.85 -4.06
N ASN A 25 -1.80 10.81 -4.91
CA ASN A 25 -2.47 12.12 -4.97
C ASN A 25 -3.94 11.97 -5.35
N GLU A 26 -4.26 11.08 -6.28
CA GLU A 26 -5.64 10.85 -6.69
C GLU A 26 -6.46 10.12 -5.61
N PHE A 27 -5.91 9.08 -4.99
CA PHE A 27 -6.69 8.15 -4.18
C PHE A 27 -6.42 8.20 -2.67
N LEU A 28 -5.40 8.91 -2.21
CA LEU A 28 -5.05 8.99 -0.78
C LEU A 28 -4.94 10.41 -0.26
N ALA A 29 -4.41 11.31 -1.07
CA ALA A 29 -4.06 12.64 -0.59
C ALA A 29 -5.28 13.47 -0.23
N TYR A 30 -5.14 14.25 0.83
CA TYR A 30 -6.00 15.38 1.13
C TYR A 30 -5.33 16.64 0.56
N PRO A 31 -5.87 17.27 -0.49
CA PRO A 31 -5.24 18.40 -1.16
C PRO A 31 -4.87 19.54 -0.21
N ALA A 32 -5.72 19.84 0.76
CA ALA A 32 -5.47 20.87 1.76
C ALA A 32 -4.25 20.59 2.68
N LEU A 33 -3.73 19.37 2.68
CA LEU A 33 -2.59 18.95 3.49
C LEU A 33 -1.35 18.63 2.63
N ALA A 34 -1.41 18.93 1.34
CA ALA A 34 -0.29 18.79 0.40
C ALA A 34 0.26 20.18 0.03
N SER A 35 1.56 20.26 -0.21
CA SER A 35 2.24 21.46 -0.72
C SER A 35 3.47 21.04 -1.52
N GLU A 36 4.25 22.00 -2.01
CA GLU A 36 5.54 21.73 -2.66
C GLU A 36 6.54 21.02 -1.72
N ASP A 37 6.39 21.21 -0.40
CA ASP A 37 7.29 20.63 0.61
C ASP A 37 6.73 19.38 1.27
N TYR A 38 5.46 19.02 1.05
CA TYR A 38 4.79 17.94 1.75
C TYR A 38 3.86 17.14 0.86
N TYR A 39 3.98 15.81 0.90
CA TYR A 39 2.97 14.93 0.33
C TYR A 39 1.69 14.95 1.20
N GLY A 40 0.52 14.96 0.58
CA GLY A 40 -0.79 14.86 1.25
C GLY A 40 -1.16 13.44 1.69
N PHE A 41 -0.23 12.51 1.61
CA PHE A 41 -0.34 11.11 2.03
C PHE A 41 0.93 10.69 2.77
N ARG A 42 0.93 9.51 3.34
CA ARG A 42 2.07 9.00 4.10
C ARG A 42 2.45 7.58 3.70
N PHE A 43 3.69 7.25 3.95
CA PHE A 43 4.22 5.90 3.82
C PHE A 43 3.98 5.12 5.13
N GLU A 44 3.58 3.86 5.01
CA GLU A 44 3.28 3.01 6.15
C GLU A 44 4.39 2.02 6.46
N THR A 45 4.76 1.21 5.46
CA THR A 45 5.78 0.19 5.59
C THR A 45 6.20 -0.34 4.22
N SER A 46 7.31 -1.06 4.19
CA SER A 46 7.79 -1.78 3.03
C SER A 46 8.31 -3.15 3.43
N PHE A 47 8.13 -4.12 2.56
CA PHE A 47 8.75 -5.43 2.69
C PHE A 47 8.97 -6.07 1.32
N LEU A 48 9.99 -6.89 1.24
CA LEU A 48 10.29 -7.72 0.08
C LEU A 48 9.82 -9.15 0.37
N LEU A 49 9.08 -9.73 -0.57
CA LEU A 49 8.80 -11.15 -0.56
C LEU A 49 9.70 -11.88 -1.53
N TYR A 50 9.99 -13.11 -1.19
CA TYR A 50 10.64 -14.07 -2.06
C TYR A 50 9.78 -15.33 -2.12
N ARG A 51 9.46 -15.79 -3.32
CA ARG A 51 8.70 -17.02 -3.53
C ARG A 51 9.28 -17.84 -4.67
N SER A 52 9.78 -19.01 -4.34
CA SER A 52 10.08 -20.06 -5.29
C SER A 52 8.87 -20.99 -5.50
N LYS A 53 8.98 -21.90 -6.45
CA LYS A 53 7.94 -22.91 -6.75
C LYS A 53 7.45 -23.61 -5.49
N GLY A 54 6.15 -23.72 -5.35
CA GLY A 54 5.48 -24.33 -4.20
C GLY A 54 5.22 -23.37 -3.03
N MET A 55 5.80 -22.18 -3.03
CA MET A 55 5.59 -21.18 -1.98
C MET A 55 4.33 -20.35 -2.24
N GLY A 56 3.75 -19.84 -1.18
CA GLY A 56 2.51 -19.09 -1.20
C GLY A 56 1.34 -19.92 -0.69
N ARG A 57 0.49 -19.30 0.11
CA ARG A 57 -0.66 -19.97 0.71
C ARG A 57 -1.92 -19.18 0.43
N PHE A 58 -2.94 -19.90 -0.01
CA PHE A 58 -4.27 -19.32 -0.14
C PHE A 58 -4.86 -19.02 1.25
N GLY A 59 -5.30 -17.78 1.42
CA GLY A 59 -5.89 -17.27 2.66
C GLY A 59 -6.60 -15.95 2.39
N PRO A 60 -7.85 -15.98 1.90
CA PRO A 60 -8.62 -14.81 1.56
C PRO A 60 -8.83 -13.87 2.74
N HIS A 61 -8.61 -12.58 2.52
CA HIS A 61 -8.86 -11.54 3.52
C HIS A 61 -9.11 -10.20 2.83
N ASN A 62 -9.65 -9.25 3.59
CA ASN A 62 -9.76 -7.84 3.23
C ASN A 62 -9.93 -6.98 4.49
N GLY A 63 -9.74 -5.68 4.36
CA GLY A 63 -9.93 -4.74 5.45
C GLY A 63 -11.40 -4.60 5.92
N ASN A 64 -12.36 -5.00 5.09
CA ASN A 64 -13.78 -5.01 5.43
C ASN A 64 -14.22 -6.28 6.19
N GLY A 65 -13.33 -7.24 6.36
CA GLY A 65 -13.60 -8.51 7.03
C GLY A 65 -13.42 -8.45 8.55
N ILE A 66 -12.41 -9.17 9.03
CA ILE A 66 -12.16 -9.44 10.45
C ILE A 66 -11.73 -8.19 11.23
N TRP A 67 -11.13 -7.20 10.58
CA TRP A 67 -10.48 -6.05 11.20
C TRP A 67 -11.30 -4.76 11.17
N ARG A 68 -12.60 -4.86 11.28
CA ARG A 68 -13.50 -3.69 11.30
C ARG A 68 -13.43 -2.92 12.61
N LEU A 69 -12.32 -2.34 12.88
CA LEU A 69 -12.24 -1.36 13.97
C LEU A 69 -12.80 -0.01 13.48
N PRO A 70 -13.58 0.68 14.26
CA PRO A 70 -13.99 2.06 13.96
C PRO A 70 -12.75 2.90 13.65
N GLY A 71 -12.77 3.63 12.54
CA GLY A 71 -11.61 4.40 12.09
C GLY A 71 -10.53 3.60 11.36
N ASN A 72 -10.79 2.34 11.03
CA ASN A 72 -9.86 1.49 10.31
C ASN A 72 -9.45 2.11 8.96
N SER A 73 -8.15 2.16 8.73
CA SER A 73 -7.54 2.65 7.49
C SER A 73 -7.80 1.75 6.26
N HIS A 74 -8.31 0.53 6.44
CA HIS A 74 -8.60 -0.43 5.39
C HIS A 74 -9.97 -0.24 4.72
N ILE A 75 -10.53 0.94 4.78
CA ILE A 75 -11.87 1.21 4.26
C ILE A 75 -11.74 2.04 2.98
N TYR A 76 -12.27 1.51 1.88
CA TYR A 76 -12.52 2.29 0.69
C TYR A 76 -13.73 3.20 0.90
N ARG A 77 -13.59 4.48 0.59
CA ARG A 77 -14.65 5.48 0.74
C ARG A 77 -14.79 6.32 -0.52
N THR A 78 -15.99 6.74 -0.82
CA THR A 78 -16.27 7.68 -1.90
C THR A 78 -17.01 8.90 -1.35
N ILE A 79 -16.63 10.06 -1.83
CA ILE A 79 -17.38 11.30 -1.71
C ILE A 79 -17.64 11.81 -3.14
N PRO A 80 -18.59 12.74 -3.37
CA PRO A 80 -18.79 13.28 -4.70
C PRO A 80 -17.48 13.76 -5.33
N GLY A 81 -17.16 13.21 -6.50
CA GLY A 81 -15.96 13.55 -7.26
C GLY A 81 -14.64 12.90 -6.80
N LYS A 82 -14.61 12.13 -5.71
CA LYS A 82 -13.35 11.51 -5.24
C LYS A 82 -13.55 10.14 -4.58
N GLY A 83 -12.64 9.20 -4.91
CA GLY A 83 -12.48 7.94 -4.20
C GLY A 83 -11.27 8.00 -3.27
N TYR A 84 -11.39 7.41 -2.07
CA TYR A 84 -10.29 7.21 -1.14
C TYR A 84 -10.05 5.72 -0.93
N SER A 85 -8.86 5.26 -1.30
CA SER A 85 -8.53 3.83 -1.28
C SER A 85 -8.22 3.27 0.12
N GLY A 86 -8.08 4.13 1.13
CA GLY A 86 -7.59 3.69 2.44
C GLY A 86 -6.16 3.17 2.37
N LEU A 87 -5.80 2.23 3.21
CA LEU A 87 -4.48 1.61 3.13
C LEU A 87 -4.28 0.98 1.74
N THR A 88 -3.30 1.50 1.04
CA THR A 88 -3.02 1.15 -0.36
C THR A 88 -1.71 0.41 -0.46
N ARG A 89 -1.74 -0.71 -1.12
CA ARG A 89 -0.56 -1.52 -1.43
C ARG A 89 -0.09 -1.21 -2.85
N VAL A 90 1.19 -0.91 -2.97
CA VAL A 90 1.91 -0.72 -4.23
C VAL A 90 2.90 -1.87 -4.35
N VAL A 91 2.70 -2.72 -5.35
CA VAL A 91 3.49 -3.93 -5.54
C VAL A 91 4.36 -3.75 -6.77
N TRP A 92 5.66 -3.70 -6.58
CA TRP A 92 6.65 -3.70 -7.66
C TRP A 92 7.08 -5.14 -7.94
N GLU A 93 6.72 -5.68 -9.08
CA GLU A 93 7.15 -7.01 -9.49
C GLU A 93 8.54 -6.90 -10.15
N LEU A 94 9.58 -7.30 -9.42
CA LEU A 94 10.96 -7.22 -9.91
C LEU A 94 11.25 -8.26 -10.99
N ASN A 95 10.53 -9.37 -10.97
CA ASN A 95 10.57 -10.43 -11.98
C ASN A 95 9.22 -10.51 -12.72
N PRO A 96 9.17 -11.02 -13.95
CA PRO A 96 7.93 -11.14 -14.69
C PRO A 96 6.99 -12.14 -14.02
N VAL A 97 5.69 -11.85 -14.06
CA VAL A 97 4.62 -12.75 -13.66
C VAL A 97 3.84 -13.15 -14.91
N LYS A 98 3.87 -14.42 -15.27
CA LYS A 98 3.13 -14.96 -16.41
C LYS A 98 1.78 -15.49 -15.97
N LYS A 99 0.86 -15.59 -16.92
CA LYS A 99 -0.43 -16.23 -16.68
C LYS A 99 -0.22 -17.67 -16.19
N GLY A 100 -0.79 -17.98 -15.01
CA GLY A 100 -0.67 -19.30 -14.40
C GLY A 100 0.51 -19.49 -13.45
N ASP A 101 1.46 -18.53 -13.37
CA ASP A 101 2.59 -18.64 -12.44
C ASP A 101 2.18 -18.56 -10.98
N GLY A 102 1.05 -17.96 -10.68
CA GLY A 102 0.60 -17.66 -9.32
C GLY A 102 0.59 -16.15 -9.07
N GLY A 103 0.86 -15.76 -7.84
CA GLY A 103 0.93 -14.33 -7.50
C GLY A 103 -0.16 -13.89 -6.54
N THR A 104 -0.69 -12.69 -6.74
CA THR A 104 -1.79 -12.15 -5.94
C THR A 104 -3.12 -12.41 -6.64
N LEU A 105 -4.06 -12.99 -5.91
CA LEU A 105 -5.45 -13.11 -6.30
C LEU A 105 -6.26 -11.97 -5.71
N PHE A 106 -7.28 -11.53 -6.42
CA PHE A 106 -8.22 -10.52 -5.94
C PHE A 106 -9.63 -10.75 -6.51
N VAL A 107 -10.63 -10.19 -5.84
CA VAL A 107 -12.02 -10.21 -6.31
C VAL A 107 -12.42 -8.80 -6.69
N SER A 108 -12.59 -8.56 -7.98
CA SER A 108 -12.95 -7.25 -8.52
C SER A 108 -14.22 -6.69 -7.89
N GLY A 109 -14.20 -5.41 -7.53
CA GLY A 109 -15.34 -4.73 -6.92
C GLY A 109 -15.55 -4.99 -5.43
N SER A 110 -14.89 -6.00 -4.83
CA SER A 110 -15.10 -6.37 -3.42
C SER A 110 -14.70 -5.30 -2.41
N HIS A 111 -13.86 -4.35 -2.79
CA HIS A 111 -13.50 -3.19 -1.96
C HIS A 111 -14.70 -2.26 -1.65
N LYS A 112 -15.76 -2.34 -2.45
CA LYS A 112 -17.01 -1.60 -2.25
C LYS A 112 -18.02 -2.36 -1.39
N ALA A 113 -17.75 -3.63 -1.08
CA ALA A 113 -18.67 -4.47 -0.31
C ALA A 113 -18.68 -4.05 1.17
N ALA A 114 -19.87 -3.80 1.70
CA ALA A 114 -20.07 -3.53 3.13
C ALA A 114 -20.20 -4.80 3.98
N TYR A 115 -20.14 -5.96 3.38
CA TYR A 115 -20.44 -7.26 4.01
C TYR A 115 -19.19 -8.13 4.10
N THR A 116 -19.23 -9.07 5.02
CA THR A 116 -18.22 -10.13 5.14
C THR A 116 -18.19 -11.00 3.89
N LEU A 117 -17.03 -11.60 3.63
CA LEU A 117 -16.83 -12.51 2.52
C LEU A 117 -17.83 -13.66 2.55
N PRO A 118 -18.52 -13.97 1.43
CA PRO A 118 -19.32 -15.18 1.33
C PRO A 118 -18.42 -16.41 1.38
N LYS A 119 -18.93 -17.51 1.96
CA LYS A 119 -18.16 -18.75 2.09
C LYS A 119 -17.66 -19.32 0.75
N SER A 120 -18.38 -19.05 -0.35
CA SER A 120 -17.97 -19.45 -1.69
C SER A 120 -16.64 -18.86 -2.16
N ILE A 121 -16.23 -17.74 -1.62
CA ILE A 121 -14.92 -17.12 -1.91
C ILE A 121 -13.78 -17.87 -1.21
N MET A 122 -14.06 -18.66 -0.18
CA MET A 122 -13.05 -19.46 0.50
C MET A 122 -12.57 -20.66 -0.33
N ASP A 123 -13.17 -20.91 -1.48
CA ASP A 123 -12.68 -21.87 -2.46
C ASP A 123 -11.70 -21.20 -3.43
N ALA A 124 -10.48 -21.71 -3.49
CA ALA A 124 -9.43 -21.20 -4.39
C ALA A 124 -9.77 -21.38 -5.88
N ASN A 125 -10.70 -22.28 -6.21
CA ASN A 125 -11.17 -22.53 -7.57
C ASN A 125 -12.40 -21.70 -7.94
N SER A 126 -12.88 -20.84 -7.06
CA SER A 126 -14.01 -19.96 -7.37
C SER A 126 -13.70 -19.10 -8.60
N PRO A 127 -14.60 -19.00 -9.57
CA PRO A 127 -14.42 -18.19 -10.77
C PRO A 127 -14.39 -16.68 -10.49
N LEU A 128 -14.63 -16.27 -9.24
CA LEU A 128 -14.54 -14.87 -8.82
C LEU A 128 -13.11 -14.39 -8.59
N TRP A 129 -12.16 -15.32 -8.48
CA TRP A 129 -10.75 -14.97 -8.32
C TRP A 129 -10.13 -14.56 -9.65
N GLU A 130 -9.54 -13.40 -9.64
CA GLU A 130 -8.75 -12.84 -10.73
C GLU A 130 -7.29 -12.71 -10.30
N THR A 131 -6.40 -12.64 -11.28
CA THR A 131 -4.98 -12.37 -11.08
C THR A 131 -4.44 -11.61 -12.28
N TYR A 132 -3.20 -11.21 -12.21
CA TYR A 132 -2.53 -10.47 -13.27
C TYR A 132 -1.35 -11.25 -13.87
N ALA A 133 -0.96 -10.84 -15.06
CA ALA A 133 0.33 -11.15 -15.66
C ALA A 133 0.98 -9.84 -16.09
N CYS A 134 2.28 -9.70 -15.85
CA CYS A 134 2.99 -8.46 -16.14
C CYS A 134 4.49 -8.69 -16.40
N PRO A 135 5.16 -7.83 -17.16
CA PRO A 135 6.60 -7.84 -17.29
C PRO A 135 7.30 -7.44 -15.98
N ALA A 136 8.60 -7.75 -15.88
CA ALA A 136 9.44 -7.24 -14.80
C ALA A 136 9.44 -5.72 -14.76
N GLY A 137 9.49 -5.14 -13.58
CA GLY A 137 9.43 -3.69 -13.34
C GLY A 137 8.02 -3.10 -13.35
N SER A 138 6.98 -3.93 -13.49
CA SER A 138 5.59 -3.47 -13.39
C SER A 138 5.22 -3.09 -11.98
N VAL A 139 4.32 -2.11 -11.86
CA VAL A 139 3.72 -1.71 -10.59
C VAL A 139 2.23 -1.99 -10.59
N ILE A 140 1.74 -2.59 -9.52
CA ILE A 140 0.34 -2.91 -9.30
C ILE A 140 -0.15 -2.14 -8.07
N PHE A 141 -1.28 -1.45 -8.20
CA PHE A 141 -1.94 -0.74 -7.11
C PHE A 141 -3.17 -1.50 -6.66
N LEU A 142 -3.30 -1.72 -5.37
CA LEU A 142 -4.50 -2.29 -4.79
C LEU A 142 -4.80 -1.68 -3.42
N THR A 143 -6.08 -1.49 -3.13
CA THR A 143 -6.53 -1.14 -1.78
C THR A 143 -6.55 -2.39 -0.91
N GLU A 144 -6.17 -2.29 0.36
CA GLU A 144 -6.34 -3.38 1.32
C GLU A 144 -7.83 -3.72 1.58
N ALA A 145 -8.74 -2.83 1.20
CA ALA A 145 -10.18 -3.11 1.26
C ALA A 145 -10.63 -4.15 0.24
N ILE A 146 -9.86 -4.41 -0.84
CA ILE A 146 -10.20 -5.46 -1.80
C ILE A 146 -9.98 -6.83 -1.17
N THR A 147 -10.88 -7.76 -1.44
CA THR A 147 -10.67 -9.16 -1.09
C THR A 147 -9.53 -9.72 -1.92
N HIS A 148 -8.48 -10.15 -1.25
CA HIS A 148 -7.29 -10.67 -1.91
C HIS A 148 -6.69 -11.87 -1.18
N SER A 149 -5.83 -12.58 -1.87
CA SER A 149 -5.14 -13.77 -1.36
C SER A 149 -3.81 -13.95 -2.10
N ALA A 150 -2.99 -14.83 -1.58
CA ALA A 150 -1.88 -15.38 -2.32
C ALA A 150 -2.31 -16.62 -3.09
N GLN A 151 -1.69 -16.85 -4.23
CA GLN A 151 -1.73 -18.12 -4.95
C GLN A 151 -0.35 -18.78 -4.83
N THR A 152 -0.32 -20.12 -4.82
CA THR A 152 0.93 -20.86 -4.85
C THR A 152 1.70 -20.54 -6.12
N TRP A 153 2.99 -20.23 -5.99
CA TRP A 153 3.87 -19.97 -7.12
C TRP A 153 4.21 -21.28 -7.84
N THR A 154 4.00 -21.34 -9.13
CA THR A 154 4.13 -22.58 -9.92
C THR A 154 5.36 -22.57 -10.83
N ASN A 155 5.91 -21.41 -11.15
CA ASN A 155 7.06 -21.26 -12.03
C ASN A 155 8.31 -21.87 -11.36
N ASP A 156 9.03 -22.72 -12.09
CA ASP A 156 10.24 -23.40 -11.62
C ASP A 156 11.54 -22.80 -12.18
N LYS A 157 11.42 -21.78 -13.03
CA LYS A 157 12.56 -21.13 -13.67
C LYS A 157 12.83 -19.72 -13.15
N VAL A 158 11.77 -19.07 -12.69
CA VAL A 158 11.83 -17.68 -12.22
C VAL A 158 11.10 -17.58 -10.89
N ASP A 159 11.78 -17.11 -9.87
CA ASP A 159 11.16 -16.82 -8.59
C ASP A 159 10.40 -15.52 -8.63
N ARG A 160 9.34 -15.41 -7.85
CA ARG A 160 8.64 -14.13 -7.66
C ARG A 160 9.33 -13.31 -6.59
N VAL A 161 9.69 -12.08 -6.92
CA VAL A 161 10.36 -11.14 -6.01
C VAL A 161 9.65 -9.78 -6.06
N PRO A 162 8.53 -9.62 -5.38
CA PRO A 162 7.85 -8.34 -5.30
C PRO A 162 8.36 -7.51 -4.11
N VAL A 163 8.43 -6.19 -4.32
CA VAL A 163 8.53 -5.20 -3.24
C VAL A 163 7.14 -4.65 -2.97
N PHE A 164 6.69 -4.75 -1.74
CA PHE A 164 5.42 -4.21 -1.27
C PHE A 164 5.67 -2.92 -0.51
N ASN A 165 5.22 -1.82 -1.06
CA ASN A 165 5.14 -0.54 -0.37
C ASN A 165 3.69 -0.28 0.04
N GLN A 166 3.48 0.22 1.24
CA GLN A 166 2.13 0.53 1.72
C GLN A 166 2.03 2.01 2.05
N TYR A 167 0.91 2.61 1.66
CA TYR A 167 0.62 4.03 1.81
C TYR A 167 -0.75 4.22 2.45
N ASN A 168 -0.90 5.33 3.16
CA ASN A 168 -2.14 5.69 3.81
C ASN A 168 -2.41 7.18 3.67
N SER A 169 -3.63 7.59 3.97
CA SER A 169 -3.93 9.00 4.12
C SER A 169 -3.16 9.60 5.29
N ILE A 170 -2.94 10.90 5.25
CA ILE A 170 -2.14 11.60 6.28
C ILE A 170 -2.74 11.47 7.70
N GLY A 171 -4.05 11.29 7.83
CA GLY A 171 -4.74 11.13 9.10
C GLY A 171 -4.84 9.70 9.62
N SER A 172 -4.25 8.72 8.93
CA SER A 172 -4.38 7.31 9.28
C SER A 172 -3.01 6.65 9.44
N ARG A 173 -2.90 5.76 10.42
CA ARG A 173 -1.73 4.92 10.64
C ARG A 173 -2.19 3.51 11.03
N PHE A 174 -1.66 2.51 10.36
CA PHE A 174 -1.95 1.12 10.66
C PHE A 174 -0.72 0.38 11.20
N HIS A 175 0.45 0.58 10.57
CA HIS A 175 1.68 -0.09 10.98
C HIS A 175 2.48 0.76 11.97
N TRP A 176 2.98 0.10 13.02
CA TRP A 176 3.90 0.71 13.98
C TRP A 176 5.34 0.52 13.50
N TRP A 177 5.71 1.25 12.45
CA TRP A 177 7.07 1.26 11.92
C TRP A 177 7.52 2.69 11.68
N GLU A 178 8.75 2.96 12.02
CA GLU A 178 9.42 4.24 11.78
C GLU A 178 10.82 3.96 11.24
N PRO A 179 11.26 4.70 10.22
CA PRO A 179 12.64 4.58 9.74
C PRO A 179 13.60 5.10 10.80
N PRO A 180 14.82 4.53 10.89
CA PRO A 180 15.88 5.12 11.69
C PRO A 180 16.12 6.58 11.34
N GLN A 181 16.42 7.41 12.34
CA GLN A 181 16.63 8.84 12.16
C GLN A 181 17.75 9.13 11.13
N GLU A 182 18.84 8.36 11.20
CA GLU A 182 19.97 8.49 10.29
C GLU A 182 19.56 8.26 8.83
N LEU A 183 18.58 7.38 8.60
CA LEU A 183 18.04 7.11 7.27
C LEU A 183 17.18 8.29 6.79
N LEU A 184 16.34 8.85 7.65
CA LEU A 184 15.52 10.02 7.33
C LEU A 184 16.38 11.20 6.91
N GLU A 185 17.46 11.48 7.63
CA GLU A 185 18.37 12.60 7.37
C GLU A 185 19.07 12.50 6.00
N THR A 186 19.17 11.31 5.42
CA THR A 186 19.71 11.11 4.06
C THR A 186 18.72 11.43 2.95
N MET A 187 17.43 11.58 3.28
CA MET A 187 16.38 11.79 2.28
C MET A 187 16.19 13.26 1.94
N PRO A 188 15.78 13.59 0.71
CA PRO A 188 15.29 14.92 0.40
C PRO A 188 14.12 15.32 1.32
N PRO A 189 13.98 16.61 1.70
CA PRO A 189 12.94 17.08 2.62
C PRO A 189 11.52 16.66 2.23
N LEU A 190 11.18 16.74 0.94
CA LEU A 190 9.88 16.30 0.45
C LEU A 190 9.64 14.80 0.73
N ARG A 191 10.64 13.94 0.51
CA ARG A 191 10.53 12.51 0.80
C ARG A 191 10.41 12.23 2.29
N GLN A 192 11.12 12.97 3.15
CA GLN A 192 10.98 12.87 4.61
C GLN A 192 9.52 13.07 5.04
N SER A 193 8.76 13.90 4.33
CA SER A 193 7.36 14.17 4.65
C SER A 193 6.45 12.94 4.55
N LEU A 194 6.84 11.89 3.82
CA LEU A 194 6.12 10.62 3.78
C LEU A 194 6.10 9.88 5.12
N PHE A 195 7.08 10.13 5.97
CA PHE A 195 7.29 9.43 7.25
C PHE A 195 6.78 10.22 8.45
N ARG A 196 6.02 11.29 8.21
CA ARG A 196 5.40 12.09 9.29
C ARG A 196 4.48 11.22 10.15
N HIS A 197 4.31 11.64 11.39
CA HIS A 197 3.25 11.10 12.24
C HIS A 197 1.88 11.28 11.59
N ALA A 198 0.94 10.39 11.89
CA ALA A 198 -0.43 10.56 11.43
C ALA A 198 -0.98 11.89 11.97
N TYR A 199 -1.61 12.65 11.10
CA TYR A 199 -2.22 13.91 11.47
C TYR A 199 -3.30 13.70 12.55
N SER A 200 -3.22 14.48 13.60
CA SER A 200 -4.25 14.57 14.63
C SER A 200 -4.41 16.03 15.02
N GLU A 201 -5.61 16.55 14.92
CA GLU A 201 -5.90 17.91 15.33
C GLU A 201 -5.62 18.10 16.84
N GLY A 202 -4.87 19.17 17.17
CA GLY A 202 -4.49 19.47 18.55
C GLY A 202 -3.36 18.62 19.14
N ALA A 203 -2.82 17.66 18.41
CA ALA A 203 -1.66 16.91 18.87
C ALA A 203 -0.38 17.71 18.63
N ASN A 204 0.39 17.95 19.67
CA ASN A 204 1.73 18.52 19.56
C ASN A 204 2.70 17.42 19.10
N THR A 205 2.62 17.04 17.84
CA THR A 205 3.35 15.91 17.25
C THR A 205 4.69 16.33 16.62
N GLY A 206 5.34 17.38 17.12
CA GLY A 206 6.62 17.83 16.58
C GLY A 206 6.50 18.45 15.19
N LEU A 207 7.33 18.07 14.27
CA LEU A 207 7.54 18.71 12.96
C LEU A 207 6.31 18.88 12.04
N SER A 208 5.17 18.25 12.30
CA SER A 208 4.27 18.03 11.17
C SER A 208 3.02 18.88 11.11
N THR A 209 2.40 19.19 12.24
CA THR A 209 1.03 19.73 12.19
C THR A 209 1.00 21.25 12.18
N ARG A 210 1.86 21.92 12.94
CA ARG A 210 1.92 23.38 12.95
C ARG A 210 2.25 23.95 11.58
N ASN A 211 3.24 23.37 10.90
CA ASN A 211 3.68 23.88 9.60
C ASN A 211 2.67 23.65 8.47
N LEU A 212 1.75 22.68 8.61
CA LEU A 212 0.71 22.41 7.60
C LEU A 212 -0.41 23.46 7.63
N PHE A 213 -0.66 24.09 8.78
CA PHE A 213 -1.74 25.07 8.94
C PHE A 213 -1.24 26.53 8.98
N GLU A 214 0.05 26.76 9.21
CA GLU A 214 0.62 28.11 9.25
C GLU A 214 0.92 28.69 7.85
N ARG A 215 0.80 27.89 6.79
CA ARG A 215 0.92 28.39 5.42
C ARG A 215 -0.46 28.75 4.88
N PRO A 216 -0.65 29.99 4.39
CA PRO A 216 -1.86 30.34 3.68
C PRO A 216 -2.02 29.40 2.50
N ILE A 217 -3.21 28.83 2.37
CA ILE A 217 -3.62 28.10 1.18
C ILE A 217 -3.69 29.18 0.09
N GLY A 218 -2.64 29.26 -0.73
CA GLY A 218 -2.60 30.14 -1.90
C GLY A 218 -3.50 29.59 -3.02
#